data_67d9125b2f685c85205de26dea2c3507
#
_entry.id   67d9125b2f685c85205de26dea2c3507
#
_cell.length_a   1.000
_cell.length_b   1.000
_cell.length_c   1.000
_cell.angle_alpha   90.00
_cell.angle_beta   90.00
_cell.angle_gamma   90.00
#
_symmetry.space_group_name_H-M   'P 1'
#
loop_
_entity.id
_entity.type
_entity.pdbx_description
1 polymer ?
#
loop_
_entity_poly.entity_id
_entity_poly.type
_entity_poly.pdbx_seq_one_letter_code
_entity_poly.pdbx_strand_id
1 'polypeptide(L)'
;MPVVPFLPYAGRSLPCAEVGSRPHLVDATMFWSATGGGVRRYLLGKRSWLWRHRWRHTIVAPGATGQGLVDCGGLPLPGSGGYRLPLARARATQQLVRLAPDLIEVGDPYRLAWSTLDAGQRLGVPVLAFCHSNLIALAMRAAGGEGPLARSAGRAAARYLRHTYARFDVVLAPSRAMAGVLADVGVKRVLVQPLGVDTGVFHPRERDAGWKRELGVSDATRVLLYAGRFAPEKNLALLAEAVRWLGPDYLLVCVGAGPKPPPAGEQVRVLAHQHGSQQLARMLASADLFVHAGDQESFGLAALEAMACGTPVVLRCAAGLAELLGEGEVGIGVDSARSHDWAEAIAAAFAGDRARLGAAARAVAERHDWNDVMPGLLERYRRLVSDVVVVPGGGGVTQPAVSWRHPLGVSTEDPA
;
A
#
# COMPACT_ATOMS: atom_id res chain seq x y z
N MET A 1 -15.95 31.91 3.68
CA MET A 1 -14.60 32.05 4.24
C MET A 1 -13.67 32.47 3.12
N PRO A 2 -12.89 33.54 3.26
CA PRO A 2 -12.03 34.05 2.20
C PRO A 2 -10.95 33.04 1.87
N VAL A 3 -10.73 32.82 0.57
CA VAL A 3 -9.65 32.02 0.01
C VAL A 3 -8.37 32.83 0.22
N VAL A 4 -7.52 32.41 1.14
CA VAL A 4 -6.16 32.97 1.30
C VAL A 4 -5.37 32.51 0.08
N PRO A 5 -4.81 33.44 -0.74
CA PRO A 5 -3.96 33.05 -1.85
C PRO A 5 -2.69 32.40 -1.35
N PHE A 6 -2.31 31.32 -2.00
CA PHE A 6 -1.06 30.60 -1.78
C PHE A 6 0.11 31.54 -2.18
N LEU A 7 0.80 32.10 -1.21
CA LEU A 7 2.06 32.82 -1.47
C LEU A 7 3.12 31.78 -1.86
N PRO A 8 3.87 32.02 -2.95
CA PRO A 8 5.02 31.17 -3.29
C PRO A 8 6.05 31.26 -2.17
N TYR A 9 6.73 30.16 -1.91
CA TYR A 9 7.81 30.03 -0.93
C TYR A 9 8.81 31.18 -1.06
N ALA A 10 8.78 32.14 -0.13
CA ALA A 10 9.83 33.11 0.01
C ALA A 10 11.02 32.43 0.69
N GLY A 11 12.14 32.31 -0.02
CA GLY A 11 13.33 31.63 0.42
C GLY A 11 13.80 32.08 1.81
N ARG A 12 13.76 31.12 2.75
CA ARG A 12 14.61 31.20 3.95
C ARG A 12 15.79 30.26 3.70
N SER A 13 16.99 30.80 3.86
CA SER A 13 18.19 30.01 3.97
C SER A 13 18.02 29.03 5.12
N LEU A 14 17.86 27.76 4.78
CA LEU A 14 17.99 26.66 5.77
C LEU A 14 19.40 26.78 6.36
N PRO A 15 19.58 26.51 7.67
CA PRO A 15 20.91 26.31 8.20
C PRO A 15 21.54 25.19 7.35
N CYS A 16 22.70 25.48 6.79
CA CYS A 16 23.50 24.55 6.01
C CYS A 16 23.53 23.22 6.78
N ALA A 17 22.95 22.15 6.22
CA ALA A 17 23.10 20.84 6.80
C ALA A 17 24.61 20.62 6.95
N GLU A 18 25.07 20.35 8.15
CA GLU A 18 26.48 20.05 8.39
C GLU A 18 26.89 18.94 7.40
N VAL A 19 27.95 19.19 6.65
CA VAL A 19 28.51 18.25 5.68
C VAL A 19 28.79 16.95 6.42
N GLY A 20 27.89 15.93 6.26
CA GLY A 20 27.96 14.65 6.96
C GLY A 20 26.71 14.23 7.71
N SER A 21 25.68 15.09 7.88
CA SER A 21 24.43 14.68 8.52
C SER A 21 23.60 13.77 7.60
N ARG A 22 23.07 12.68 8.17
CA ARG A 22 22.18 11.74 7.43
C ARG A 22 20.84 12.41 7.20
N PRO A 23 20.31 12.47 5.95
CA PRO A 23 18.99 13.02 5.70
C PRO A 23 17.92 12.31 6.54
N HIS A 24 16.93 13.06 7.02
CA HIS A 24 15.88 12.57 7.89
C HIS A 24 14.52 12.63 7.22
N LEU A 25 13.98 11.46 6.87
CA LEU A 25 12.60 11.29 6.43
C LEU A 25 11.70 11.00 7.63
N VAL A 26 10.55 11.65 7.69
CA VAL A 26 9.46 11.31 8.60
C VAL A 26 8.25 10.83 7.81
N ASP A 27 7.83 9.58 8.04
CA ASP A 27 6.55 9.06 7.58
C ASP A 27 5.47 9.29 8.65
N ALA A 28 4.33 9.84 8.27
CA ALA A 28 3.16 9.99 9.13
C ALA A 28 1.99 9.17 8.60
N THR A 29 1.34 8.36 9.44
CA THR A 29 0.20 7.56 9.00
C THR A 29 -0.77 7.21 10.12
N MET A 30 -2.06 7.16 9.79
CA MET A 30 -3.09 6.57 10.63
C MET A 30 -3.21 5.05 10.47
N PHE A 31 -2.65 4.49 9.38
CA PHE A 31 -2.69 3.05 9.09
C PHE A 31 -1.67 2.26 9.92
N TRP A 32 -1.73 2.44 11.25
CA TRP A 32 -0.85 1.80 12.21
C TRP A 32 -1.65 1.08 13.30
N SER A 33 -1.51 -0.23 13.37
CA SER A 33 -2.07 -1.05 14.46
C SER A 33 -1.19 -2.27 14.73
N ALA A 34 -1.38 -2.92 15.87
CA ALA A 34 -0.65 -4.14 16.21
C ALA A 34 -0.91 -5.28 15.19
N THR A 35 -2.15 -5.37 14.70
CA THR A 35 -2.57 -6.28 13.64
C THR A 35 -2.50 -5.63 12.25
N GLY A 36 -1.76 -4.53 12.11
CA GLY A 36 -1.71 -3.69 10.91
C GLY A 36 -1.27 -4.45 9.68
N GLY A 37 -1.96 -4.17 8.56
CA GLY A 37 -1.76 -4.81 7.27
C GLY A 37 -0.55 -4.28 6.48
N GLY A 38 -0.70 -4.25 5.16
CA GLY A 38 0.36 -3.94 4.20
C GLY A 38 1.10 -2.62 4.45
N VAL A 39 0.39 -1.53 4.83
CA VAL A 39 1.04 -0.22 5.05
C VAL A 39 2.06 -0.27 6.18
N ARG A 40 1.71 -0.87 7.34
CA ARG A 40 2.67 -1.01 8.44
C ARG A 40 3.89 -1.84 8.02
N ARG A 41 3.68 -2.92 7.28
CA ARG A 41 4.77 -3.78 6.79
C ARG A 41 5.65 -3.03 5.79
N TYR A 42 5.04 -2.31 4.86
CA TYR A 42 5.73 -1.42 3.94
C TYR A 42 6.63 -0.42 4.68
N LEU A 43 6.09 0.31 5.66
CA LEU A 43 6.85 1.32 6.41
C LEU A 43 8.01 0.72 7.21
N LEU A 44 7.84 -0.47 7.79
CA LEU A 44 8.91 -1.17 8.51
C LEU A 44 10.01 -1.66 7.56
N GLY A 45 9.64 -2.20 6.39
CA GLY A 45 10.59 -2.58 5.33
C GLY A 45 11.35 -1.37 4.78
N LYS A 46 10.63 -0.29 4.43
CA LYS A 46 11.19 0.99 4.00
C LYS A 46 12.19 1.54 5.02
N ARG A 47 11.84 1.48 6.32
CA ARG A 47 12.73 1.91 7.39
C ARG A 47 14.04 1.13 7.43
N SER A 48 13.95 -0.20 7.38
CA SER A 48 15.13 -1.09 7.39
C SER A 48 16.02 -0.82 6.18
N TRP A 49 15.42 -0.59 5.02
CA TRP A 49 16.14 -0.30 3.79
C TRP A 49 16.81 1.09 3.84
N LEU A 50 16.11 2.13 4.25
CA LEU A 50 16.62 3.50 4.38
C LEU A 50 17.78 3.59 5.37
N TRP A 51 17.69 2.88 6.49
CA TRP A 51 18.76 2.83 7.49
C TRP A 51 20.08 2.27 6.91
N ARG A 52 20.01 1.22 6.11
CA ARG A 52 21.18 0.66 5.39
C ARG A 52 21.76 1.65 4.38
N HIS A 53 20.94 2.54 3.84
CA HIS A 53 21.34 3.56 2.86
C HIS A 53 21.64 4.93 3.50
N ARG A 54 21.95 4.94 4.80
CA ARG A 54 22.37 6.12 5.57
C ARG A 54 21.32 7.24 5.69
N TRP A 55 20.03 6.90 5.63
CA TRP A 55 18.95 7.80 5.96
C TRP A 55 18.45 7.56 7.39
N ARG A 56 18.14 8.65 8.09
CA ARG A 56 17.34 8.59 9.31
C ARG A 56 15.88 8.45 8.90
N HIS A 57 15.15 7.58 9.58
CA HIS A 57 13.73 7.38 9.31
C HIS A 57 12.95 7.27 10.60
N THR A 58 11.92 8.10 10.76
CA THR A 58 11.00 8.10 11.89
C THR A 58 9.57 7.90 11.39
N ILE A 59 8.81 7.06 12.06
CA ILE A 59 7.39 6.85 11.77
C ILE A 59 6.57 7.50 12.88
N VAL A 60 5.71 8.46 12.52
CA VAL A 60 4.77 9.13 13.41
C VAL A 60 3.39 8.55 13.20
N ALA A 61 2.86 7.84 14.19
CA ALA A 61 1.57 7.20 14.06
C ALA A 61 0.88 7.07 15.43
N PRO A 62 -0.46 7.01 15.47
CA PRO A 62 -1.20 6.85 16.72
C PRO A 62 -0.90 5.51 17.39
N GLY A 63 -0.44 5.53 18.64
CA GLY A 63 -0.08 4.33 19.41
C GLY A 63 1.19 3.63 18.96
N ALA A 64 2.03 4.28 18.14
CA ALA A 64 3.32 3.75 17.72
C ALA A 64 4.31 3.78 18.89
N THR A 65 4.94 2.63 19.19
CA THR A 65 5.92 2.48 20.26
C THR A 65 7.15 1.73 19.78
N GLY A 66 8.33 2.16 20.19
CA GLY A 66 9.61 1.55 19.86
C GLY A 66 10.61 2.53 19.26
N GLN A 67 11.81 2.06 18.98
CA GLN A 67 12.89 2.87 18.44
C GLN A 67 12.52 3.43 17.05
N GLY A 68 12.61 4.77 16.88
CA GLY A 68 12.24 5.48 15.65
C GLY A 68 10.74 5.46 15.34
N LEU A 69 9.91 5.19 16.33
CA LEU A 69 8.46 5.30 16.31
C LEU A 69 8.03 6.39 17.28
N VAL A 70 7.11 7.25 16.86
CA VAL A 70 6.61 8.36 17.68
C VAL A 70 5.09 8.30 17.74
N ASP A 71 4.55 8.21 18.95
CA ASP A 71 3.12 8.26 19.17
C ASP A 71 2.58 9.69 19.07
N CYS A 72 1.75 9.94 18.06
CA CYS A 72 1.06 11.23 17.95
C CYS A 72 -0.26 11.29 18.77
N GLY A 73 -0.57 10.25 19.52
CA GLY A 73 -1.82 10.13 20.27
C GLY A 73 -3.02 9.85 19.37
N GLY A 74 -4.10 9.41 19.99
CA GLY A 74 -5.36 9.14 19.28
C GLY A 74 -6.28 8.22 20.08
N LEU A 75 -7.57 8.32 19.82
CA LEU A 75 -8.56 7.42 20.39
C LEU A 75 -8.70 6.15 19.56
N PRO A 76 -8.90 4.98 20.19
CA PRO A 76 -9.23 3.76 19.47
C PRO A 76 -10.48 3.96 18.60
N LEU A 77 -10.41 3.49 17.36
CA LEU A 77 -11.55 3.48 16.44
C LEU A 77 -12.24 2.11 16.53
N PRO A 78 -13.44 2.01 17.12
CA PRO A 78 -14.14 0.74 17.28
C PRO A 78 -14.34 0.03 15.93
N GLY A 79 -14.20 -1.30 15.92
CA GLY A 79 -14.41 -2.11 14.72
C GLY A 79 -13.34 -1.96 13.61
N SER A 80 -12.28 -1.15 13.83
CA SER A 80 -11.27 -0.87 12.79
C SER A 80 -10.10 -1.87 12.74
N GLY A 81 -10.04 -2.84 13.66
CA GLY A 81 -8.87 -3.73 13.76
C GLY A 81 -7.66 -3.06 14.42
N GLY A 82 -7.93 -2.15 15.39
CA GLY A 82 -6.89 -1.53 16.22
C GLY A 82 -6.34 -0.21 15.71
N TYR A 83 -6.92 0.38 14.67
CA TYR A 83 -6.57 1.73 14.26
C TYR A 83 -7.05 2.78 15.28
N ARG A 84 -6.35 3.90 15.33
CA ARG A 84 -6.62 5.01 16.23
C ARG A 84 -6.77 6.31 15.45
N LEU A 85 -7.70 7.17 15.88
CA LEU A 85 -7.94 8.47 15.26
C LEU A 85 -7.18 9.56 16.03
N PRO A 86 -6.20 10.25 15.43
CA PRO A 86 -5.56 11.41 16.05
C PRO A 86 -6.58 12.54 16.22
N LEU A 87 -6.78 13.02 17.45
CA LEU A 87 -7.75 14.09 17.69
C LEU A 87 -7.13 15.47 17.57
N ALA A 88 -5.91 15.65 18.07
CA ALA A 88 -5.26 16.96 18.16
C ALA A 88 -4.28 17.18 17.00
N ARG A 89 -4.72 17.91 15.95
CA ARG A 89 -3.87 18.32 14.83
C ARG A 89 -2.61 19.04 15.33
N ALA A 90 -2.75 20.00 16.26
CA ALA A 90 -1.64 20.76 16.80
C ALA A 90 -0.58 19.89 17.49
N ARG A 91 -0.97 18.84 18.22
CA ARG A 91 -0.02 17.92 18.87
C ARG A 91 0.82 17.16 17.83
N ALA A 92 0.19 16.61 16.82
CA ALA A 92 0.91 15.91 15.75
C ALA A 92 1.85 16.87 14.99
N THR A 93 1.39 18.10 14.66
CA THR A 93 2.22 19.14 14.05
C THR A 93 3.43 19.47 14.90
N GLN A 94 3.26 19.68 16.22
CA GLN A 94 4.37 19.99 17.12
C GLN A 94 5.39 18.85 17.20
N GLN A 95 4.94 17.60 17.20
CA GLN A 95 5.86 16.45 17.18
C GLN A 95 6.66 16.38 15.88
N LEU A 96 6.01 16.57 14.73
CA LEU A 96 6.68 16.63 13.44
C LEU A 96 7.73 17.78 13.39
N VAL A 97 7.39 18.96 13.89
CA VAL A 97 8.32 20.10 13.96
C VAL A 97 9.51 19.80 14.88
N ARG A 98 9.29 19.17 16.04
CA ARG A 98 10.39 18.78 16.96
C ARG A 98 11.35 17.75 16.37
N LEU A 99 10.87 16.89 15.48
CA LEU A 99 11.70 15.89 14.79
C LEU A 99 12.66 16.56 13.77
N ALA A 100 12.38 17.80 13.36
CA ALA A 100 13.16 18.55 12.37
C ALA A 100 13.58 17.68 11.17
N PRO A 101 12.62 17.10 10.41
CA PRO A 101 12.93 16.29 9.23
C PRO A 101 13.38 17.18 8.06
N ASP A 102 14.12 16.60 7.12
CA ASP A 102 14.42 17.20 5.82
C ASP A 102 13.29 16.99 4.81
N LEU A 103 12.43 15.98 5.05
CA LEU A 103 11.34 15.56 4.20
C LEU A 103 10.24 14.90 5.02
N ILE A 104 8.98 15.19 4.69
CA ILE A 104 7.82 14.54 5.32
C ILE A 104 7.01 13.80 4.26
N GLU A 105 6.66 12.53 4.54
CA GLU A 105 5.69 11.77 3.74
C GLU A 105 4.48 11.41 4.60
N VAL A 106 3.26 11.50 4.03
CA VAL A 106 2.05 11.05 4.71
C VAL A 106 1.37 9.94 3.94
N GLY A 107 1.02 8.86 4.63
CA GLY A 107 0.43 7.64 4.04
C GLY A 107 -1.09 7.65 3.93
N ASP A 108 -1.76 8.75 4.26
CA ASP A 108 -3.22 8.86 4.21
C ASP A 108 -3.71 10.31 4.08
N PRO A 109 -4.89 10.56 3.48
CA PRO A 109 -5.42 11.91 3.26
C PRO A 109 -6.18 12.48 4.46
N TYR A 110 -6.08 11.88 5.65
CA TYR A 110 -6.90 12.25 6.81
C TYR A 110 -6.26 13.36 7.66
N ARG A 111 -6.47 13.31 8.98
CA ARG A 111 -6.01 14.37 9.89
C ARG A 111 -4.50 14.58 9.89
N LEU A 112 -3.73 13.50 9.74
CA LEU A 112 -2.27 13.60 9.68
C LEU A 112 -1.78 14.31 8.42
N ALA A 113 -2.48 14.21 7.30
CA ALA A 113 -2.18 14.98 6.09
C ALA A 113 -2.11 16.50 6.37
N TRP A 114 -3.08 17.00 7.13
CA TRP A 114 -3.09 18.43 7.51
C TRP A 114 -2.00 18.78 8.52
N SER A 115 -1.68 17.86 9.46
CA SER A 115 -0.59 18.07 10.41
C SER A 115 0.77 18.10 9.72
N THR A 116 0.98 17.28 8.68
CA THR A 116 2.23 17.25 7.91
C THR A 116 2.38 18.51 7.06
N LEU A 117 1.31 19.00 6.43
CA LEU A 117 1.31 20.25 5.68
C LEU A 117 1.66 21.45 6.59
N ASP A 118 1.06 21.53 7.80
CA ASP A 118 1.40 22.57 8.76
C ASP A 118 2.85 22.50 9.23
N ALA A 119 3.36 21.27 9.45
CA ALA A 119 4.76 21.08 9.86
C ALA A 119 5.72 21.44 8.73
N GLY A 120 5.45 20.97 7.50
CA GLY A 120 6.26 21.31 6.33
C GLY A 120 6.33 22.82 6.07
N GLN A 121 5.20 23.52 6.17
CA GLN A 121 5.15 24.98 6.05
C GLN A 121 5.99 25.68 7.13
N ARG A 122 5.94 25.20 8.39
CA ARG A 122 6.72 25.80 9.49
C ARG A 122 8.20 25.55 9.37
N LEU A 123 8.58 24.38 8.87
CA LEU A 123 9.98 23.98 8.72
C LEU A 123 10.60 24.42 7.39
N GLY A 124 9.78 24.73 6.39
CA GLY A 124 10.24 25.01 5.03
C GLY A 124 10.73 23.76 4.29
N VAL A 125 10.19 22.58 4.61
CA VAL A 125 10.61 21.30 4.02
C VAL A 125 9.52 20.74 3.11
N PRO A 126 9.88 19.96 2.07
CA PRO A 126 8.91 19.36 1.17
C PRO A 126 8.03 18.32 1.87
N VAL A 127 6.78 18.21 1.41
CA VAL A 127 5.79 17.27 1.94
C VAL A 127 5.17 16.48 0.81
N LEU A 128 5.29 15.14 0.87
CA LEU A 128 4.68 14.21 -0.07
C LEU A 128 3.47 13.50 0.54
N ALA A 129 2.55 13.07 -0.32
CA ALA A 129 1.51 12.11 0.06
C ALA A 129 1.74 10.78 -0.66
N PHE A 130 1.53 9.67 0.04
CA PHE A 130 1.44 8.33 -0.56
C PHE A 130 0.00 7.81 -0.46
N CYS A 131 -0.67 7.59 -1.58
CA CYS A 131 -2.07 7.17 -1.62
C CYS A 131 -2.20 5.65 -1.47
N HIS A 132 -2.21 5.15 -0.25
CA HIS A 132 -2.31 3.71 0.03
C HIS A 132 -3.73 3.13 -0.08
N SER A 133 -4.76 3.97 -0.21
CA SER A 133 -6.16 3.50 -0.24
C SER A 133 -7.04 4.32 -1.17
N ASN A 134 -8.01 3.66 -1.79
CA ASN A 134 -9.03 4.31 -2.61
C ASN A 134 -10.16 4.86 -1.72
N LEU A 135 -10.00 6.10 -1.23
CA LEU A 135 -11.00 6.76 -0.38
C LEU A 135 -12.36 6.91 -1.09
N ILE A 136 -12.38 7.07 -2.40
CA ILE A 136 -13.61 7.23 -3.16
C ILE A 136 -14.44 5.96 -3.09
N ALA A 137 -13.81 4.82 -3.39
CA ALA A 137 -14.46 3.53 -3.31
C ALA A 137 -14.89 3.16 -1.88
N LEU A 138 -14.06 3.52 -0.88
CA LEU A 138 -14.42 3.34 0.53
C LEU A 138 -15.64 4.17 0.93
N ALA A 139 -15.71 5.44 0.50
CA ALA A 139 -16.86 6.33 0.77
C ALA A 139 -18.14 5.82 0.09
N MET A 140 -18.05 5.38 -1.16
CA MET A 140 -19.19 4.80 -1.87
C MET A 140 -19.70 3.54 -1.17
N ARG A 141 -18.81 2.64 -0.77
CA ARG A 141 -19.17 1.41 -0.04
C ARG A 141 -19.82 1.72 1.31
N ALA A 142 -19.28 2.68 2.06
CA ALA A 142 -19.87 3.10 3.34
C ALA A 142 -21.29 3.68 3.18
N ALA A 143 -21.59 4.22 2.00
CA ALA A 143 -22.92 4.76 1.64
C ALA A 143 -23.82 3.75 0.90
N GLY A 144 -23.55 2.44 1.04
CA GLY A 144 -24.35 1.36 0.47
C GLY A 144 -23.83 0.77 -0.83
N GLY A 145 -22.67 1.20 -1.32
CA GLY A 145 -21.97 0.65 -2.50
C GLY A 145 -22.50 1.21 -3.83
N GLU A 146 -23.78 1.25 -4.02
CA GLU A 146 -24.46 1.71 -5.25
C GLU A 146 -25.57 2.71 -4.97
N GLY A 147 -26.11 3.31 -6.03
CA GLY A 147 -27.22 4.25 -5.92
C GLY A 147 -26.82 5.74 -5.77
N PRO A 148 -27.79 6.63 -5.65
CA PRO A 148 -27.56 8.09 -5.64
C PRO A 148 -26.73 8.55 -4.44
N LEU A 149 -26.95 7.99 -3.26
CA LEU A 149 -26.22 8.32 -2.03
C LEU A 149 -24.74 7.93 -2.14
N ALA A 150 -24.45 6.71 -2.62
CA ALA A 150 -23.09 6.25 -2.83
C ALA A 150 -22.35 7.11 -3.85
N ARG A 151 -23.00 7.45 -4.98
CA ARG A 151 -22.42 8.37 -5.97
C ARG A 151 -22.14 9.77 -5.39
N SER A 152 -23.04 10.27 -4.53
CA SER A 152 -22.83 11.56 -3.85
C SER A 152 -21.65 11.51 -2.88
N ALA A 153 -21.55 10.43 -2.08
CA ALA A 153 -20.42 10.20 -1.19
C ALA A 153 -19.09 10.10 -1.96
N GLY A 154 -19.08 9.38 -3.09
CA GLY A 154 -17.92 9.29 -3.98
C GLY A 154 -17.48 10.65 -4.53
N ARG A 155 -18.42 11.47 -5.01
CA ARG A 155 -18.11 12.85 -5.47
C ARG A 155 -17.57 13.74 -4.35
N ALA A 156 -18.10 13.62 -3.15
CA ALA A 156 -17.61 14.36 -1.99
C ALA A 156 -16.17 13.93 -1.63
N ALA A 157 -15.89 12.63 -1.61
CA ALA A 157 -14.56 12.08 -1.39
C ALA A 157 -13.57 12.51 -2.48
N ALA A 158 -13.96 12.49 -3.75
CA ALA A 158 -13.15 12.95 -4.88
C ALA A 158 -12.79 14.45 -4.75
N ARG A 159 -13.78 15.30 -4.42
CA ARG A 159 -13.53 16.73 -4.17
C ARG A 159 -12.59 16.95 -3.01
N TYR A 160 -12.75 16.19 -1.93
CA TYR A 160 -11.86 16.23 -0.77
C TYR A 160 -10.43 15.83 -1.12
N LEU A 161 -10.23 14.70 -1.84
CA LEU A 161 -8.93 14.24 -2.29
C LEU A 161 -8.23 15.27 -3.16
N ARG A 162 -8.93 15.79 -4.19
CA ARG A 162 -8.41 16.85 -5.05
C ARG A 162 -7.97 18.08 -4.25
N HIS A 163 -8.80 18.54 -3.30
CA HIS A 163 -8.50 19.69 -2.45
C HIS A 163 -7.29 19.45 -1.54
N THR A 164 -7.21 18.27 -0.95
CA THR A 164 -6.13 17.91 -0.01
C THR A 164 -4.82 17.66 -0.75
N TYR A 165 -4.84 16.82 -1.78
CA TYR A 165 -3.63 16.43 -2.50
C TYR A 165 -3.03 17.55 -3.37
N ALA A 166 -3.82 18.54 -3.77
CA ALA A 166 -3.29 19.72 -4.45
C ALA A 166 -2.28 20.55 -3.64
N ARG A 167 -2.17 20.30 -2.32
CA ARG A 167 -1.28 21.00 -1.40
C ARG A 167 0.07 20.33 -1.20
N PHE A 168 0.21 19.10 -1.67
CA PHE A 168 1.46 18.35 -1.57
C PHE A 168 2.36 18.63 -2.77
N ASP A 169 3.66 18.55 -2.55
CA ASP A 169 4.64 18.72 -3.62
C ASP A 169 4.55 17.63 -4.66
N VAL A 170 4.32 16.38 -4.20
CA VAL A 170 4.10 15.19 -5.03
C VAL A 170 3.11 14.26 -4.35
N VAL A 171 2.30 13.56 -5.14
CA VAL A 171 1.45 12.46 -4.69
C VAL A 171 1.95 11.16 -5.30
N LEU A 172 2.31 10.20 -4.48
CA LEU A 172 2.72 8.88 -4.90
C LEU A 172 1.50 7.94 -4.94
N ALA A 173 1.39 7.16 -5.99
CA ALA A 173 0.38 6.12 -6.15
C ALA A 173 1.06 4.75 -6.29
N PRO A 174 0.61 3.70 -5.60
CA PRO A 174 1.29 2.40 -5.61
C PRO A 174 1.14 1.63 -6.93
N SER A 175 0.21 2.03 -7.78
CA SER A 175 -0.11 1.38 -9.05
C SER A 175 -0.59 2.39 -10.09
N ARG A 176 -0.56 2.02 -11.37
CA ARG A 176 -1.12 2.83 -12.47
C ARG A 176 -2.63 2.99 -12.31
N ALA A 177 -3.33 1.93 -11.87
CA ALA A 177 -4.76 1.98 -11.58
C ALA A 177 -5.07 3.05 -10.53
N MET A 178 -4.30 3.09 -9.42
CA MET A 178 -4.49 4.11 -8.40
C MET A 178 -4.11 5.52 -8.90
N ALA A 179 -3.07 5.64 -9.70
CA ALA A 179 -2.70 6.90 -10.34
C ALA A 179 -3.81 7.40 -11.29
N GLY A 180 -4.44 6.51 -12.07
CA GLY A 180 -5.60 6.80 -12.90
C GLY A 180 -6.77 7.34 -12.09
N VAL A 181 -7.13 6.66 -10.99
CA VAL A 181 -8.20 7.13 -10.08
C VAL A 181 -7.92 8.56 -9.56
N LEU A 182 -6.68 8.89 -9.23
CA LEU A 182 -6.28 10.22 -8.77
C LEU A 182 -6.33 11.25 -9.92
N ALA A 183 -5.89 10.88 -11.11
CA ALA A 183 -5.93 11.74 -12.30
C ALA A 183 -7.36 12.07 -12.70
N ASP A 184 -8.27 11.10 -12.72
CA ASP A 184 -9.69 11.24 -13.06
C ASP A 184 -10.42 12.26 -12.15
N VAL A 185 -9.98 12.37 -10.89
CA VAL A 185 -10.54 13.37 -9.97
C VAL A 185 -9.77 14.69 -9.96
N GLY A 186 -8.80 14.85 -10.86
CA GLY A 186 -8.06 16.08 -11.07
C GLY A 186 -6.94 16.35 -10.08
N VAL A 187 -6.35 15.29 -9.47
CA VAL A 187 -5.11 15.42 -8.69
C VAL A 187 -3.94 15.56 -9.66
N LYS A 188 -3.19 16.63 -9.51
CA LYS A 188 -1.98 16.91 -10.31
C LYS A 188 -0.74 16.34 -9.62
N ARG A 189 0.36 16.20 -10.37
CA ARG A 189 1.67 15.72 -9.87
C ARG A 189 1.60 14.34 -9.21
N VAL A 190 0.86 13.42 -9.82
CA VAL A 190 0.79 12.01 -9.40
C VAL A 190 1.92 11.24 -10.07
N LEU A 191 2.70 10.51 -9.27
CA LEU A 191 3.77 9.63 -9.74
C LEU A 191 3.49 8.19 -9.28
N VAL A 192 3.66 7.24 -10.17
CA VAL A 192 3.58 5.82 -9.80
C VAL A 192 4.86 5.43 -9.05
N GLN A 193 4.68 4.87 -7.88
CA GLN A 193 5.73 4.31 -7.03
C GLN A 193 5.26 2.95 -6.51
N PRO A 194 5.65 1.84 -7.14
CA PRO A 194 5.29 0.51 -6.67
C PRO A 194 5.76 0.25 -5.23
N LEU A 195 5.06 -0.62 -4.56
CA LEU A 195 5.54 -1.17 -3.29
C LEU A 195 6.51 -2.32 -3.58
N GLY A 196 7.48 -2.51 -2.69
CA GLY A 196 8.44 -3.60 -2.77
C GLY A 196 8.09 -4.79 -1.88
N VAL A 197 8.76 -5.90 -2.13
CA VAL A 197 8.76 -7.11 -1.31
C VAL A 197 10.19 -7.49 -0.94
N ASP A 198 10.37 -8.11 0.22
CA ASP A 198 11.67 -8.69 0.61
C ASP A 198 11.76 -10.11 0.04
N THR A 199 12.38 -10.25 -1.12
CA THR A 199 12.52 -11.55 -1.80
C THR A 199 13.50 -12.49 -1.09
N GLY A 200 14.29 -12.01 -0.15
CA GLY A 200 15.13 -12.80 0.73
C GLY A 200 14.35 -13.46 1.86
N VAL A 201 13.29 -12.80 2.36
CA VAL A 201 12.37 -13.31 3.38
C VAL A 201 11.25 -14.12 2.74
N PHE A 202 10.55 -13.55 1.75
CA PHE A 202 9.50 -14.23 0.99
C PHE A 202 10.17 -15.02 -0.15
N HIS A 203 10.38 -16.33 0.09
CA HIS A 203 11.16 -17.15 -0.82
C HIS A 203 10.62 -18.58 -0.88
N PRO A 204 10.69 -19.28 -2.02
CA PRO A 204 10.24 -20.68 -2.15
C PRO A 204 10.91 -21.67 -1.18
N ARG A 205 12.15 -21.37 -0.73
CA ARG A 205 12.88 -22.20 0.27
C ARG A 205 12.20 -22.25 1.63
N GLU A 206 11.29 -21.33 1.94
CA GLU A 206 10.51 -21.29 3.18
C GLU A 206 9.39 -22.34 3.21
N ARG A 207 9.23 -23.11 2.13
CA ARG A 207 8.26 -24.20 2.04
C ARG A 207 8.53 -25.25 3.10
N ASP A 208 7.48 -25.57 3.85
CA ASP A 208 7.50 -26.59 4.89
C ASP A 208 6.54 -27.73 4.55
N ALA A 209 7.08 -28.90 4.29
CA ALA A 209 6.31 -30.11 4.01
C ALA A 209 5.43 -30.57 5.20
N GLY A 210 5.77 -30.15 6.43
CA GLY A 210 4.99 -30.47 7.62
C GLY A 210 3.75 -29.60 7.83
N TRP A 211 3.63 -28.48 7.12
CA TRP A 211 2.58 -27.49 7.39
C TRP A 211 1.17 -28.02 7.20
N LYS A 212 0.92 -28.86 6.19
CA LYS A 212 -0.40 -29.50 5.98
C LYS A 212 -0.79 -30.38 7.18
N ARG A 213 0.17 -31.11 7.78
CA ARG A 213 -0.06 -31.91 8.99
C ARG A 213 -0.39 -31.05 10.20
N GLU A 214 0.25 -29.89 10.35
CA GLU A 214 -0.09 -28.90 11.39
C GLU A 214 -1.52 -28.37 11.23
N LEU A 215 -2.02 -28.24 10.00
CA LEU A 215 -3.41 -27.89 9.71
C LEU A 215 -4.39 -29.04 9.97
N GLY A 216 -3.92 -30.23 10.26
CA GLY A 216 -4.73 -31.44 10.48
C GLY A 216 -5.34 -31.99 9.18
N VAL A 217 -4.67 -31.80 8.03
CA VAL A 217 -5.14 -32.28 6.72
C VAL A 217 -4.11 -33.18 6.06
N SER A 218 -4.56 -33.97 5.10
CA SER A 218 -3.68 -34.88 4.35
C SER A 218 -2.78 -34.12 3.37
N ASP A 219 -1.69 -34.74 2.94
CA ASP A 219 -0.80 -34.17 1.92
C ASP A 219 -1.51 -34.00 0.56
N ALA A 220 -2.57 -34.78 0.30
CA ALA A 220 -3.39 -34.67 -0.90
C ALA A 220 -4.35 -33.45 -0.87
N THR A 221 -4.64 -32.89 0.30
CA THR A 221 -5.52 -31.72 0.43
C THR A 221 -4.92 -30.51 -0.31
N ARG A 222 -5.74 -29.87 -1.11
CA ARG A 222 -5.38 -28.65 -1.88
C ARG A 222 -5.58 -27.41 -1.03
N VAL A 223 -4.50 -26.80 -0.56
CA VAL A 223 -4.56 -25.67 0.38
C VAL A 223 -4.50 -24.35 -0.37
N LEU A 224 -5.59 -23.60 -0.27
CA LEU A 224 -5.72 -22.21 -0.74
C LEU A 224 -5.40 -21.26 0.42
N LEU A 225 -4.58 -20.26 0.20
CA LEU A 225 -4.23 -19.27 1.23
C LEU A 225 -4.72 -17.89 0.86
N TYR A 226 -5.38 -17.23 1.79
CA TYR A 226 -5.60 -15.78 1.82
C TYR A 226 -4.84 -15.18 2.99
N ALA A 227 -4.15 -14.06 2.77
CA ALA A 227 -3.51 -13.31 3.84
C ALA A 227 -3.88 -11.82 3.77
N GLY A 228 -4.36 -11.25 4.87
CA GLY A 228 -4.72 -9.84 4.93
C GLY A 228 -5.77 -9.52 5.99
N ARG A 229 -6.19 -8.24 6.00
CA ARG A 229 -7.25 -7.77 6.89
C ARG A 229 -8.60 -8.37 6.48
N PHE A 230 -9.40 -8.80 7.45
CA PHE A 230 -10.75 -9.29 7.20
C PHE A 230 -11.72 -8.10 7.16
N ALA A 231 -11.98 -7.62 5.96
CA ALA A 231 -12.81 -6.45 5.71
C ALA A 231 -13.81 -6.74 4.56
N PRO A 232 -14.93 -6.01 4.48
CA PRO A 232 -15.95 -6.26 3.48
C PRO A 232 -15.42 -6.28 2.04
N GLU A 233 -14.51 -5.38 1.71
CA GLU A 233 -13.89 -5.27 0.39
C GLU A 233 -12.97 -6.43 0.01
N LYS A 234 -12.71 -7.35 0.91
CA LYS A 234 -11.88 -8.55 0.65
C LYS A 234 -12.69 -9.74 0.15
N ASN A 235 -14.02 -9.68 0.23
CA ASN A 235 -14.94 -10.68 -0.29
C ASN A 235 -14.66 -12.12 0.17
N LEU A 236 -14.29 -12.30 1.47
CA LEU A 236 -13.92 -13.61 2.01
C LEU A 236 -15.08 -14.62 1.99
N ALA A 237 -16.32 -14.15 2.08
CA ALA A 237 -17.50 -15.00 1.96
C ALA A 237 -17.61 -15.64 0.57
N LEU A 238 -17.23 -14.88 -0.48
CA LEU A 238 -17.17 -15.37 -1.85
C LEU A 238 -16.17 -16.52 -2.00
N LEU A 239 -14.97 -16.38 -1.42
CA LEU A 239 -13.95 -17.43 -1.44
C LEU A 239 -14.39 -18.67 -0.64
N ALA A 240 -14.99 -18.46 0.54
CA ALA A 240 -15.51 -19.56 1.35
C ALA A 240 -16.63 -20.33 0.64
N GLU A 241 -17.46 -19.65 -0.14
CA GLU A 241 -18.48 -20.29 -0.97
C GLU A 241 -17.87 -21.02 -2.17
N ALA A 242 -16.88 -20.43 -2.84
CA ALA A 242 -16.16 -21.06 -3.94
C ALA A 242 -15.52 -22.40 -3.53
N VAL A 243 -14.91 -22.44 -2.34
CA VAL A 243 -14.30 -23.67 -1.82
C VAL A 243 -15.34 -24.77 -1.57
N ARG A 244 -16.56 -24.43 -1.17
CA ARG A 244 -17.66 -25.43 -1.03
C ARG A 244 -18.04 -26.05 -2.37
N TRP A 245 -18.01 -25.29 -3.47
CA TRP A 245 -18.23 -25.81 -4.82
C TRP A 245 -17.15 -26.80 -5.27
N LEU A 246 -15.90 -26.61 -4.79
CA LEU A 246 -14.76 -27.45 -5.13
C LEU A 246 -14.77 -28.82 -4.42
N GLY A 247 -15.50 -28.95 -3.32
CA GLY A 247 -15.61 -30.21 -2.57
C GLY A 247 -14.56 -30.40 -1.49
N PRO A 248 -14.56 -31.53 -0.76
CA PRO A 248 -13.83 -31.74 0.49
C PRO A 248 -12.31 -31.80 0.34
N ASP A 249 -11.79 -31.98 -0.85
CA ASP A 249 -10.35 -32.04 -1.11
C ASP A 249 -9.66 -30.66 -1.04
N TYR A 250 -10.44 -29.58 -0.86
CA TYR A 250 -9.92 -28.21 -0.81
C TYR A 250 -10.10 -27.60 0.57
N LEU A 251 -9.10 -26.86 1.02
CA LEU A 251 -9.10 -26.09 2.27
C LEU A 251 -8.74 -24.64 1.99
N LEU A 252 -9.57 -23.71 2.42
CA LEU A 252 -9.26 -22.28 2.45
C LEU A 252 -8.69 -21.90 3.83
N VAL A 253 -7.45 -21.47 3.85
CA VAL A 253 -6.78 -20.92 5.04
C VAL A 253 -6.77 -19.40 4.93
N CYS A 254 -7.41 -18.71 5.87
CA CYS A 254 -7.43 -17.27 5.97
C CYS A 254 -6.55 -16.80 7.12
N VAL A 255 -5.44 -16.12 6.81
CA VAL A 255 -4.49 -15.58 7.79
C VAL A 255 -4.75 -14.10 7.99
N GLY A 256 -5.12 -13.69 9.20
CA GLY A 256 -5.37 -12.28 9.49
C GLY A 256 -6.34 -12.03 10.61
N ALA A 257 -6.85 -10.80 10.64
CA ALA A 257 -7.86 -10.35 11.58
C ALA A 257 -8.69 -9.20 10.98
N GLY A 258 -9.85 -8.94 11.54
CA GLY A 258 -10.68 -7.81 11.13
C GLY A 258 -12.17 -8.01 11.41
N PRO A 259 -12.99 -7.01 11.10
CA PRO A 259 -14.41 -7.01 11.49
C PRO A 259 -15.28 -7.96 10.66
N LYS A 260 -14.79 -8.46 9.51
CA LYS A 260 -15.56 -9.33 8.62
C LYS A 260 -14.77 -10.61 8.31
N PRO A 261 -14.67 -11.56 9.26
CA PRO A 261 -14.01 -12.84 9.02
C PRO A 261 -14.77 -13.66 7.94
N PRO A 262 -14.12 -14.65 7.32
CA PRO A 262 -14.82 -15.59 6.44
C PRO A 262 -15.89 -16.35 7.24
N PRO A 263 -16.99 -16.78 6.61
CA PRO A 263 -17.94 -17.69 7.23
C PRO A 263 -17.26 -18.97 7.71
N ALA A 264 -17.64 -19.45 8.88
CA ALA A 264 -17.17 -20.73 9.39
C ALA A 264 -17.63 -21.89 8.48
N GLY A 265 -16.79 -22.92 8.36
CA GLY A 265 -17.08 -24.12 7.56
C GLY A 265 -15.98 -25.15 7.73
N GLU A 266 -16.26 -26.40 7.41
CA GLU A 266 -15.29 -27.51 7.50
C GLU A 266 -14.06 -27.28 6.61
N GLN A 267 -14.27 -26.63 5.46
CA GLN A 267 -13.22 -26.30 4.48
C GLN A 267 -12.61 -24.92 4.69
N VAL A 268 -12.87 -24.27 5.84
CA VAL A 268 -12.33 -22.93 6.15
C VAL A 268 -11.58 -22.99 7.48
N ARG A 269 -10.34 -22.55 7.47
CA ARG A 269 -9.51 -22.34 8.67
C ARG A 269 -9.14 -20.87 8.81
N VAL A 270 -9.33 -20.32 9.98
CA VAL A 270 -8.90 -18.97 10.30
C VAL A 270 -7.70 -19.05 11.23
N LEU A 271 -6.58 -18.49 10.77
CA LEU A 271 -5.37 -18.36 11.56
C LEU A 271 -5.18 -16.90 11.96
N ALA A 272 -4.67 -16.70 13.17
CA ALA A 272 -4.40 -15.36 13.70
C ALA A 272 -3.40 -14.60 12.80
N HIS A 273 -3.47 -13.28 12.85
CA HIS A 273 -2.51 -12.41 12.17
C HIS A 273 -1.07 -12.76 12.58
N GLN A 274 -0.20 -12.91 11.59
CA GLN A 274 1.21 -13.21 11.82
C GLN A 274 2.00 -11.92 12.00
N HIS A 275 2.62 -11.75 13.16
CA HIS A 275 3.41 -10.57 13.48
C HIS A 275 4.80 -10.58 12.80
N GLY A 276 5.31 -11.76 12.44
CA GLY A 276 6.60 -11.95 11.77
C GLY A 276 6.44 -12.27 10.27
N SER A 277 7.25 -11.62 9.43
CA SER A 277 7.25 -11.89 7.98
C SER A 277 7.69 -13.32 7.66
N GLN A 278 8.62 -13.89 8.45
CA GLN A 278 9.14 -15.25 8.25
C GLN A 278 8.02 -16.32 8.35
N GLN A 279 7.14 -16.19 9.36
CA GLN A 279 6.06 -17.15 9.54
C GLN A 279 5.00 -17.05 8.44
N LEU A 280 4.73 -15.83 7.97
CA LEU A 280 3.85 -15.65 6.82
C LEU A 280 4.50 -16.21 5.54
N ALA A 281 5.80 -16.00 5.33
CA ALA A 281 6.55 -16.54 4.20
C ALA A 281 6.48 -18.07 4.17
N ARG A 282 6.67 -18.74 5.34
CA ARG A 282 6.48 -20.19 5.48
C ARG A 282 5.10 -20.64 5.03
N MET A 283 4.05 -19.96 5.48
CA MET A 283 2.66 -20.31 5.11
C MET A 283 2.41 -20.09 3.62
N LEU A 284 2.85 -18.94 3.07
CA LEU A 284 2.70 -18.63 1.65
C LEU A 284 3.45 -19.64 0.78
N ALA A 285 4.70 -19.95 1.10
CA ALA A 285 5.50 -20.92 0.35
C ALA A 285 4.94 -22.34 0.44
N SER A 286 4.23 -22.69 1.52
CA SER A 286 3.67 -24.04 1.74
C SER A 286 2.28 -24.24 1.19
N ALA A 287 1.57 -23.14 0.87
CA ALA A 287 0.27 -23.21 0.21
C ALA A 287 0.39 -23.67 -1.25
N ASP A 288 -0.66 -24.30 -1.77
CA ASP A 288 -0.71 -24.72 -3.16
C ASP A 288 -1.10 -23.57 -4.11
N LEU A 289 -1.90 -22.61 -3.61
CA LEU A 289 -2.39 -21.45 -4.33
C LEU A 289 -2.65 -20.29 -3.37
N PHE A 290 -2.36 -19.07 -3.79
CA PHE A 290 -2.83 -17.87 -3.11
C PHE A 290 -4.08 -17.34 -3.79
N VAL A 291 -5.12 -16.98 -3.01
CA VAL A 291 -6.40 -16.50 -3.53
C VAL A 291 -6.76 -15.14 -2.95
N HIS A 292 -7.22 -14.20 -3.79
CA HIS A 292 -7.61 -12.88 -3.32
C HIS A 292 -8.75 -12.29 -4.15
N ALA A 293 -9.96 -12.26 -3.57
CA ALA A 293 -11.17 -11.76 -4.22
C ALA A 293 -11.49 -10.28 -3.95
N GLY A 294 -10.57 -9.55 -3.35
CA GLY A 294 -10.76 -8.12 -3.05
C GLY A 294 -10.79 -7.26 -4.31
N ASP A 295 -11.75 -6.36 -4.38
CA ASP A 295 -12.01 -5.49 -5.52
C ASP A 295 -11.42 -4.08 -5.41
N GLN A 296 -10.79 -3.75 -4.27
CA GLN A 296 -10.27 -2.42 -3.96
C GLN A 296 -8.82 -2.44 -3.44
N GLU A 297 -8.00 -3.33 -3.98
CA GLU A 297 -6.58 -3.33 -3.65
C GLU A 297 -5.84 -2.24 -4.42
N SER A 298 -5.20 -1.33 -3.71
CA SER A 298 -4.39 -0.28 -4.34
C SER A 298 -3.12 -0.82 -5.00
N PHE A 299 -2.60 -1.97 -4.53
CA PHE A 299 -1.41 -2.63 -5.07
C PHE A 299 -1.51 -4.16 -5.00
N GLY A 300 -1.80 -4.73 -3.82
CA GLY A 300 -1.85 -6.17 -3.61
C GLY A 300 -0.58 -6.76 -2.99
N LEU A 301 -0.06 -6.12 -1.94
CA LEU A 301 1.19 -6.54 -1.30
C LEU A 301 1.20 -8.02 -0.87
N ALA A 302 0.07 -8.54 -0.35
CA ALA A 302 0.00 -9.95 0.04
C ALA A 302 0.06 -10.92 -1.17
N ALA A 303 -0.50 -10.50 -2.31
CA ALA A 303 -0.35 -11.27 -3.56
C ALA A 303 1.11 -11.26 -4.03
N LEU A 304 1.77 -10.10 -3.98
CA LEU A 304 3.18 -9.99 -4.33
C LEU A 304 4.08 -10.82 -3.40
N GLU A 305 3.77 -10.89 -2.09
CA GLU A 305 4.47 -11.73 -1.12
C GLU A 305 4.29 -13.23 -1.42
N ALA A 306 3.08 -13.65 -1.84
CA ALA A 306 2.83 -15.01 -2.28
C ALA A 306 3.61 -15.34 -3.57
N MET A 307 3.60 -14.43 -4.54
CA MET A 307 4.38 -14.55 -5.77
C MET A 307 5.87 -14.65 -5.48
N ALA A 308 6.39 -13.88 -4.54
CA ALA A 308 7.78 -13.96 -4.09
C ALA A 308 8.13 -15.32 -3.46
N CYS A 309 7.17 -15.99 -2.84
CA CYS A 309 7.30 -17.36 -2.36
C CYS A 309 7.17 -18.44 -3.47
N GLY A 310 7.02 -18.05 -4.73
CA GLY A 310 6.80 -18.97 -5.84
C GLY A 310 5.41 -19.62 -5.83
N THR A 311 4.45 -19.04 -5.11
CA THR A 311 3.08 -19.54 -5.01
C THR A 311 2.25 -18.91 -6.11
N PRO A 312 1.66 -19.70 -7.03
CA PRO A 312 0.80 -19.17 -8.07
C PRO A 312 -0.46 -18.57 -7.48
N VAL A 313 -1.09 -17.63 -8.20
CA VAL A 313 -2.16 -16.80 -7.66
C VAL A 313 -3.47 -16.94 -8.43
N VAL A 314 -4.61 -16.80 -7.73
CA VAL A 314 -5.93 -16.55 -8.35
C VAL A 314 -6.46 -15.26 -7.76
N LEU A 315 -6.52 -14.22 -8.59
CA LEU A 315 -6.77 -12.86 -8.15
C LEU A 315 -7.98 -12.24 -8.84
N ARG A 316 -8.65 -11.32 -8.16
CA ARG A 316 -9.64 -10.44 -8.79
C ARG A 316 -8.97 -9.59 -9.89
N CYS A 317 -9.56 -9.54 -11.09
CA CYS A 317 -9.15 -8.63 -12.16
C CYS A 317 -9.60 -7.20 -11.84
N ALA A 318 -9.06 -6.61 -10.78
CA ALA A 318 -9.42 -5.25 -10.35
C ALA A 318 -8.21 -4.51 -9.76
N ALA A 319 -8.17 -3.21 -10.03
CA ALA A 319 -7.20 -2.26 -9.46
C ALA A 319 -5.74 -2.79 -9.50
N GLY A 320 -4.98 -2.70 -8.40
CA GLY A 320 -3.59 -3.13 -8.33
C GLY A 320 -3.38 -4.64 -8.55
N LEU A 321 -4.37 -5.49 -8.25
CA LEU A 321 -4.24 -6.94 -8.51
C LEU A 321 -4.25 -7.25 -10.01
N ALA A 322 -5.04 -6.52 -10.80
CA ALA A 322 -5.04 -6.67 -12.25
C ALA A 322 -3.70 -6.29 -12.88
N GLU A 323 -2.99 -5.31 -12.31
CA GLU A 323 -1.64 -4.95 -12.78
C GLU A 323 -0.64 -6.08 -12.52
N LEU A 324 -0.65 -6.69 -11.34
CA LEU A 324 0.22 -7.83 -11.02
C LEU A 324 -0.02 -9.03 -11.96
N LEU A 325 -1.29 -9.30 -12.28
CA LEU A 325 -1.66 -10.33 -13.28
C LEU A 325 -1.13 -10.00 -14.68
N GLY A 326 -1.16 -8.72 -15.05
CA GLY A 326 -0.69 -8.23 -16.35
C GLY A 326 0.83 -8.26 -16.56
N GLU A 327 1.61 -8.47 -15.50
CA GLU A 327 3.07 -8.51 -15.56
C GLU A 327 3.65 -9.85 -16.03
N GLY A 328 2.82 -10.91 -16.11
CA GLY A 328 3.26 -12.23 -16.57
C GLY A 328 2.20 -13.30 -16.33
N GLU A 329 2.50 -14.54 -16.73
CA GLU A 329 1.62 -15.69 -16.50
C GLU A 329 1.74 -16.22 -15.07
N VAL A 330 1.37 -15.38 -14.10
CA VAL A 330 1.56 -15.64 -12.67
C VAL A 330 0.45 -16.46 -12.03
N GLY A 331 -0.68 -16.62 -12.73
CA GLY A 331 -1.88 -17.27 -12.24
C GLY A 331 -3.11 -16.96 -13.07
N ILE A 332 -4.29 -17.02 -12.45
CA ILE A 332 -5.56 -16.78 -13.11
C ILE A 332 -6.26 -15.54 -12.56
N GLY A 333 -6.72 -14.69 -13.47
CA GLY A 333 -7.56 -13.55 -13.13
C GLY A 333 -9.05 -13.91 -13.19
N VAL A 334 -9.83 -13.43 -12.21
CA VAL A 334 -11.28 -13.62 -12.16
C VAL A 334 -11.98 -12.26 -12.13
N ASP A 335 -12.77 -11.99 -13.17
CA ASP A 335 -13.60 -10.78 -13.24
C ASP A 335 -15.08 -11.11 -12.99
N SER A 336 -15.37 -11.72 -11.83
CA SER A 336 -16.72 -12.11 -11.47
C SER A 336 -16.94 -12.06 -9.97
N ALA A 337 -18.15 -11.71 -9.55
CA ALA A 337 -18.61 -11.77 -8.17
C ALA A 337 -19.35 -13.08 -7.84
N ARG A 338 -19.37 -14.06 -8.75
CA ARG A 338 -20.03 -15.35 -8.54
C ARG A 338 -19.01 -16.37 -8.02
N SER A 339 -19.37 -17.06 -6.96
CA SER A 339 -18.52 -18.08 -6.31
C SER A 339 -18.17 -19.26 -7.21
N HIS A 340 -19.08 -19.63 -8.12
CA HIS A 340 -18.86 -20.70 -9.08
C HIS A 340 -17.70 -20.37 -10.05
N ASP A 341 -17.63 -19.13 -10.57
CA ASP A 341 -16.57 -18.73 -11.49
C ASP A 341 -15.18 -18.73 -10.78
N TRP A 342 -15.16 -18.45 -9.47
CA TRP A 342 -13.95 -18.60 -8.64
C TRP A 342 -13.58 -20.06 -8.45
N ALA A 343 -14.55 -20.95 -8.24
CA ALA A 343 -14.31 -22.38 -8.14
C ALA A 343 -13.73 -22.93 -9.46
N GLU A 344 -14.29 -22.55 -10.60
CA GLU A 344 -13.76 -22.94 -11.92
C GLU A 344 -12.33 -22.45 -12.14
N ALA A 345 -12.04 -21.19 -11.83
CA ALA A 345 -10.70 -20.61 -11.96
C ALA A 345 -9.68 -21.33 -11.05
N ILE A 346 -10.06 -21.62 -9.80
CA ILE A 346 -9.22 -22.38 -8.87
C ILE A 346 -8.96 -23.79 -9.41
N ALA A 347 -10.00 -24.50 -9.87
CA ALA A 347 -9.88 -25.84 -10.45
C ALA A 347 -8.97 -25.81 -11.69
N ALA A 348 -9.11 -24.83 -12.56
CA ALA A 348 -8.25 -24.64 -13.74
C ALA A 348 -6.79 -24.42 -13.36
N ALA A 349 -6.51 -23.63 -12.30
CA ALA A 349 -5.16 -23.45 -11.80
C ALA A 349 -4.53 -24.74 -11.28
N PHE A 350 -5.34 -25.65 -10.72
CA PHE A 350 -4.86 -26.98 -10.29
C PHE A 350 -4.70 -27.96 -11.44
N ALA A 351 -5.46 -27.81 -12.50
CA ALA A 351 -5.33 -28.63 -13.72
C ALA A 351 -4.12 -28.21 -14.57
N GLY A 352 -3.67 -26.97 -14.44
CA GLY A 352 -2.53 -26.43 -15.17
C GLY A 352 -1.17 -26.74 -14.53
N ASP A 353 -0.12 -26.22 -15.15
CA ASP A 353 1.27 -26.30 -14.65
C ASP A 353 1.53 -25.26 -13.56
N ARG A 354 1.24 -25.60 -12.31
CA ARG A 354 1.47 -24.73 -11.15
C ARG A 354 2.94 -24.41 -10.90
N ALA A 355 3.85 -25.32 -11.27
CA ALA A 355 5.28 -25.07 -11.10
C ALA A 355 5.74 -23.94 -12.05
N ARG A 356 5.28 -23.96 -13.29
CA ARG A 356 5.52 -22.89 -14.28
C ARG A 356 4.89 -21.57 -13.84
N LEU A 357 3.63 -21.59 -13.39
CA LEU A 357 2.96 -20.38 -12.88
C LEU A 357 3.69 -19.82 -11.65
N GLY A 358 4.13 -20.65 -10.73
CA GLY A 358 4.87 -20.25 -9.54
C GLY A 358 6.24 -19.66 -9.86
N ALA A 359 6.96 -20.24 -10.83
CA ALA A 359 8.23 -19.69 -11.31
C ALA A 359 8.04 -18.32 -11.98
N ALA A 360 7.00 -18.16 -12.80
CA ALA A 360 6.66 -16.87 -13.41
C ALA A 360 6.26 -15.83 -12.35
N ALA A 361 5.46 -16.24 -11.36
CA ALA A 361 5.09 -15.40 -10.23
C ALA A 361 6.33 -14.91 -9.45
N ARG A 362 7.28 -15.79 -9.18
CA ARG A 362 8.55 -15.45 -8.55
C ARG A 362 9.35 -14.45 -9.38
N ALA A 363 9.47 -14.65 -10.67
CA ALA A 363 10.20 -13.76 -11.57
C ALA A 363 9.57 -12.34 -11.62
N VAL A 364 8.23 -12.24 -11.54
CA VAL A 364 7.54 -10.94 -11.39
C VAL A 364 7.89 -10.31 -10.06
N ALA A 365 7.79 -11.06 -8.95
CA ALA A 365 8.06 -10.53 -7.62
C ALA A 365 9.52 -10.06 -7.44
N GLU A 366 10.48 -10.70 -8.10
CA GLU A 366 11.89 -10.29 -8.08
C GLU A 366 12.10 -8.90 -8.70
N ARG A 367 11.32 -8.50 -9.72
CA ARG A 367 11.35 -7.13 -10.25
C ARG A 367 10.78 -6.08 -9.28
N HIS A 368 10.07 -6.54 -8.26
CA HIS A 368 9.56 -5.74 -7.15
C HIS A 368 10.35 -5.90 -5.85
N ASP A 369 11.59 -6.43 -5.91
CA ASP A 369 12.45 -6.45 -4.72
C ASP A 369 12.71 -5.04 -4.19
N TRP A 370 12.86 -4.91 -2.88
CA TRP A 370 13.17 -3.63 -2.24
C TRP A 370 14.40 -2.94 -2.86
N ASN A 371 15.40 -3.72 -3.29
CA ASN A 371 16.63 -3.17 -3.89
C ASN A 371 16.43 -2.64 -5.31
N ASP A 372 15.35 -3.06 -5.99
CA ASP A 372 15.00 -2.56 -7.32
C ASP A 372 14.01 -1.39 -7.26
N VAL A 373 13.07 -1.43 -6.33
CA VAL A 373 12.00 -0.42 -6.22
C VAL A 373 12.43 0.82 -5.45
N MET A 374 13.18 0.65 -4.36
CA MET A 374 13.52 1.76 -3.45
C MET A 374 14.54 2.78 -4.00
N PRO A 375 15.51 2.41 -4.86
CA PRO A 375 16.40 3.41 -5.44
C PRO A 375 15.67 4.53 -6.17
N GLY A 376 14.62 4.20 -6.94
CA GLY A 376 13.78 5.20 -7.61
C GLY A 376 13.06 6.14 -6.64
N LEU A 377 12.54 5.60 -5.54
CA LEU A 377 11.91 6.42 -4.49
C LEU A 377 12.94 7.32 -3.80
N LEU A 378 14.13 6.77 -3.49
CA LEU A 378 15.21 7.54 -2.84
C LEU A 378 15.72 8.69 -3.71
N GLU A 379 15.81 8.47 -5.02
CA GLU A 379 16.20 9.53 -5.96
C GLU A 379 15.16 10.66 -6.00
N ARG A 380 13.86 10.33 -5.94
CA ARG A 380 12.78 11.33 -5.82
C ARG A 380 12.91 12.15 -4.54
N TYR A 381 13.21 11.50 -3.41
CA TYR A 381 13.44 12.19 -2.14
C TYR A 381 14.64 13.14 -2.21
N ARG A 382 15.76 12.70 -2.78
CA ARG A 382 16.96 13.52 -2.95
C ARG A 382 16.68 14.77 -3.77
N ARG A 383 15.97 14.63 -4.89
CA ARG A 383 15.60 15.78 -5.74
C ARG A 383 14.76 16.80 -4.97
N LEU A 384 13.73 16.35 -4.26
CA LEU A 384 12.87 17.22 -3.48
C LEU A 384 13.63 17.97 -2.38
N VAL A 385 14.56 17.32 -1.70
CA VAL A 385 15.41 17.96 -0.68
C VAL A 385 16.41 18.93 -1.35
N SER A 386 16.98 18.58 -2.51
CA SER A 386 17.95 19.45 -3.22
C SER A 386 17.31 20.68 -3.83
N ASP A 387 16.09 20.58 -4.36
CA ASP A 387 15.37 21.71 -4.98
C ASP A 387 15.02 22.81 -3.96
N VAL A 388 14.96 22.47 -2.66
CA VAL A 388 14.79 23.44 -1.56
C VAL A 388 16.08 24.22 -1.27
N VAL A 389 17.24 23.66 -1.61
CA VAL A 389 18.58 24.27 -1.30
C VAL A 389 19.00 25.32 -2.34
N VAL A 390 18.39 25.39 -3.53
CA VAL A 390 18.79 26.29 -4.61
C VAL A 390 17.82 27.47 -4.74
N VAL A 391 17.92 28.46 -3.87
CA VAL A 391 17.57 29.86 -4.19
C VAL A 391 18.63 30.80 -3.58
N PRO A 392 19.72 31.14 -4.27
CA PRO A 392 20.49 32.32 -3.97
C PRO A 392 19.67 33.55 -4.38
N GLY A 393 19.70 34.59 -3.56
CA GLY A 393 18.90 35.79 -3.69
C GLY A 393 18.95 36.53 -5.02
N GLY A 394 17.82 37.08 -5.40
CA GLY A 394 17.62 38.29 -6.18
C GLY A 394 17.69 38.18 -7.69
N GLY A 395 16.52 38.29 -8.35
CA GLY A 395 16.40 38.62 -9.78
C GLY A 395 15.40 37.75 -10.52
N GLY A 396 14.35 38.38 -11.05
CA GLY A 396 13.33 37.95 -12.04
C GLY A 396 13.13 36.44 -12.27
N VAL A 397 12.03 35.91 -11.77
CA VAL A 397 11.70 34.51 -11.88
C VAL A 397 11.00 34.25 -13.22
N THR A 398 11.72 33.67 -14.16
CA THR A 398 11.13 32.77 -15.17
C THR A 398 11.21 31.36 -14.60
N GLN A 399 10.06 30.74 -14.36
CA GLN A 399 9.98 29.32 -13.95
C GLN A 399 10.62 28.45 -15.03
N PRO A 400 11.59 27.56 -14.72
CA PRO A 400 11.92 26.49 -15.64
C PRO A 400 10.79 25.47 -15.62
N ALA A 401 10.15 25.27 -16.75
CA ALA A 401 9.25 24.14 -16.95
C ALA A 401 10.08 22.86 -16.79
N VAL A 402 9.89 22.15 -15.69
CA VAL A 402 10.50 20.83 -15.51
C VAL A 402 9.78 19.85 -16.42
N SER A 403 10.37 19.59 -17.58
CA SER A 403 9.88 18.55 -18.48
C SER A 403 10.25 17.17 -17.89
N TRP A 404 9.27 16.52 -17.31
CA TRP A 404 9.41 15.14 -16.86
C TRP A 404 9.37 14.20 -18.08
N ARG A 405 10.52 13.74 -18.55
CA ARG A 405 10.57 12.66 -19.54
C ARG A 405 10.23 11.35 -18.82
N HIS A 406 9.19 10.68 -19.33
CA HIS A 406 8.80 9.34 -18.92
C HIS A 406 9.94 8.35 -19.29
N PRO A 407 10.36 7.43 -18.42
CA PRO A 407 11.40 6.45 -18.77
C PRO A 407 10.99 5.44 -19.84
N LEU A 408 9.75 5.45 -20.28
CA LEU A 408 9.23 4.61 -21.39
C LEU A 408 8.61 5.53 -22.47
N GLY A 409 9.41 6.27 -23.18
CA GLY A 409 9.26 6.86 -24.51
C GLY A 409 7.86 7.07 -25.14
N VAL A 410 6.83 7.47 -24.39
CA VAL A 410 5.51 7.81 -24.95
C VAL A 410 5.36 9.34 -24.91
N SER A 411 5.51 9.98 -26.05
CA SER A 411 5.16 11.37 -26.29
C SER A 411 3.65 11.49 -26.45
N THR A 412 2.99 12.24 -25.57
CA THR A 412 1.65 12.76 -25.84
C THR A 412 1.83 14.13 -26.50
N GLU A 413 1.69 14.19 -27.82
CA GLU A 413 1.41 15.42 -28.53
C GLU A 413 -0.07 15.77 -28.29
N ASP A 414 -0.34 16.96 -27.80
CA ASP A 414 -1.66 17.57 -27.77
C ASP A 414 -2.10 17.93 -29.19
N PRO A 415 -3.32 17.58 -29.60
CA PRO A 415 -3.92 18.21 -30.79
C PRO A 415 -4.53 19.56 -30.42
N ALA A 416 -4.29 20.53 -31.28
CA ALA A 416 -4.77 21.88 -31.28
C ALA A 416 -6.31 22.03 -31.21
#